data_42b8b5968a9605873487c2a5cf624843
#
_entry.id   42b8b5968a9605873487c2a5cf624843
#
_cell.length_a   1.000
_cell.length_b   1.000
_cell.length_c   1.000
_cell.angle_alpha   90.00
_cell.angle_beta   90.00
_cell.angle_gamma   90.00
#
_symmetry.space_group_name_H-M   'P 1'
#
loop_
_entity.id
_entity.type
_entity.pdbx_description
1 polymer ?
#
loop_
_entity_poly.entity_id
_entity_poly.type
_entity_poly.pdbx_seq_one_letter_code
_entity_poly.pdbx_strand_id
1 'polypeptide(L)'
;MDDKYSNRVATIVSKAVKRKEETKTLTFTVGAFYNKVNARLVRLCRMTKIIVLGCVLLSFFSCKHILSDPAKPVGKAALRYYQQLLNGNYAAFVDATYRPDSLPSTYRSQLILNAKMFIEQQQNEHNGLKSVAVAHATIDEAQHTGNAFLTFRYGDGSSEQVVVPMVEHDGAWYLR
;
A
#
# COMPACT_ATOMS: atom_id res chain seq x y z
N MET A 1 91.72 40.47 17.25
CA MET A 1 91.16 40.16 15.90
C MET A 1 89.91 39.30 15.99
N ASP A 2 89.41 39.06 17.19
CA ASP A 2 88.33 38.02 17.44
C ASP A 2 86.90 38.55 17.64
N ASP A 3 86.71 39.82 17.90
CA ASP A 3 85.37 40.38 18.23
C ASP A 3 84.41 40.44 17.00
N LYS A 4 84.96 40.58 15.83
CA LYS A 4 84.21 40.75 14.59
C LYS A 4 83.67 39.38 14.10
N TYR A 5 84.31 38.31 14.45
CA TYR A 5 83.91 36.94 14.12
C TYR A 5 82.81 36.45 15.04
N SER A 6 82.91 36.73 16.32
CA SER A 6 81.92 36.41 17.34
C SER A 6 80.58 37.08 17.06
N ASN A 7 80.55 38.31 16.66
CA ASN A 7 79.33 39.06 16.32
C ASN A 7 78.64 38.54 15.04
N ARG A 8 79.40 38.06 14.05
CA ARG A 8 78.84 37.47 12.85
C ARG A 8 78.17 36.13 13.14
N VAL A 9 78.78 35.31 13.94
CA VAL A 9 78.20 34.00 14.38
C VAL A 9 76.94 34.18 15.16
N ALA A 10 76.93 35.09 16.14
CA ALA A 10 75.74 35.44 16.94
C ALA A 10 74.54 35.87 16.08
N THR A 11 74.84 36.73 15.04
CA THR A 11 73.79 37.22 14.10
C THR A 11 73.26 36.12 13.21
N ILE A 12 74.10 35.18 12.75
CA ILE A 12 73.67 34.03 11.94
C ILE A 12 72.82 33.03 12.79
N VAL A 13 73.25 32.77 14.04
CA VAL A 13 72.51 31.90 14.96
C VAL A 13 71.14 32.52 15.32
N SER A 14 71.08 33.82 15.61
CA SER A 14 69.80 34.49 15.91
C SER A 14 68.82 34.49 14.73
N LYS A 15 69.31 34.70 13.49
CA LYS A 15 68.50 34.56 12.26
C LYS A 15 68.01 33.11 12.02
N ALA A 16 68.84 32.12 12.33
CA ALA A 16 68.46 30.71 12.18
C ALA A 16 67.42 30.30 13.20
N VAL A 17 67.52 30.76 14.44
CA VAL A 17 66.56 30.52 15.50
C VAL A 17 65.22 31.20 15.15
N LYS A 18 65.24 32.46 14.73
CA LYS A 18 64.04 33.20 14.33
C LYS A 18 63.32 32.52 13.15
N ARG A 19 64.05 32.03 12.17
CA ARG A 19 63.50 31.28 11.02
C ARG A 19 62.86 29.93 11.46
N LYS A 20 63.43 29.30 12.47
CA LYS A 20 62.92 28.03 13.01
C LYS A 20 61.64 28.22 13.84
N GLU A 21 61.47 29.38 14.49
CA GLU A 21 60.23 29.75 15.17
C GLU A 21 59.14 30.15 14.17
N GLU A 22 59.46 30.90 13.11
CA GLU A 22 58.49 31.22 12.07
C GLU A 22 57.94 30.00 11.33
N THR A 23 58.80 28.99 11.07
CA THR A 23 58.33 27.72 10.49
C THR A 23 57.45 26.89 11.41
N LYS A 24 57.69 26.91 12.73
CA LYS A 24 56.84 26.26 13.71
C LYS A 24 55.47 26.90 13.84
N THR A 25 55.40 28.23 13.82
CA THR A 25 54.12 28.96 13.86
C THR A 25 53.31 28.75 12.57
N LEU A 26 53.98 28.71 11.40
CA LEU A 26 53.33 28.42 10.13
C LEU A 26 52.75 27.02 10.06
N THR A 27 53.51 26.00 10.50
CA THR A 27 53.00 24.60 10.54
C THR A 27 51.87 24.42 11.52
N PHE A 28 51.90 25.14 12.68
CA PHE A 28 50.81 25.07 13.64
C PHE A 28 49.52 25.72 13.11
N THR A 29 49.62 26.88 12.45
CA THR A 29 48.46 27.57 11.86
C THR A 29 47.88 26.80 10.68
N VAL A 30 48.68 26.20 9.81
CA VAL A 30 48.23 25.36 8.67
C VAL A 30 47.56 24.11 9.19
N GLY A 31 48.12 23.44 10.21
CA GLY A 31 47.50 22.27 10.85
C GLY A 31 46.14 22.57 11.50
N ALA A 32 46.05 23.72 12.18
CA ALA A 32 44.77 24.15 12.80
C ALA A 32 43.72 24.50 11.72
N PHE A 33 44.14 25.11 10.61
CA PHE A 33 43.24 25.39 9.48
C PHE A 33 42.78 24.11 8.79
N TYR A 34 43.67 23.16 8.54
CA TYR A 34 43.36 21.87 7.93
C TYR A 34 42.38 21.06 8.79
N ASN A 35 42.57 21.01 10.12
CA ASN A 35 41.64 20.36 11.04
C ASN A 35 40.27 21.03 11.05
N LYS A 36 40.21 22.35 10.96
CA LYS A 36 38.94 23.11 10.95
C LYS A 36 38.19 22.90 9.65
N VAL A 37 38.87 22.79 8.53
CA VAL A 37 38.30 22.48 7.19
C VAL A 37 37.82 21.07 7.14
N ASN A 38 38.61 20.10 7.59
CA ASN A 38 38.20 18.68 7.66
C ASN A 38 36.98 18.48 8.57
N ALA A 39 36.92 19.14 9.74
CA ALA A 39 35.79 19.03 10.64
C ALA A 39 34.49 19.59 10.03
N ARG A 40 34.59 20.61 9.18
CA ARG A 40 33.45 21.16 8.41
C ARG A 40 33.06 20.22 7.27
N LEU A 41 34.03 19.67 6.54
CA LEU A 41 33.78 18.73 5.44
C LEU A 41 33.11 17.44 5.95
N VAL A 42 33.54 16.90 7.08
CA VAL A 42 32.94 15.72 7.71
C VAL A 42 31.52 15.97 8.17
N ARG A 43 31.23 17.18 8.71
CA ARG A 43 29.85 17.55 9.08
C ARG A 43 28.94 17.69 7.85
N LEU A 44 29.43 18.34 6.78
CA LEU A 44 28.68 18.43 5.50
C LEU A 44 28.41 17.03 4.91
N CYS A 45 29.42 16.16 4.91
CA CYS A 45 29.27 14.80 4.40
C CYS A 45 28.32 13.93 5.24
N ARG A 46 28.21 14.20 6.55
CA ARG A 46 27.26 13.54 7.44
C ARG A 46 25.85 14.07 7.23
N MET A 47 25.68 15.37 7.01
CA MET A 47 24.38 15.98 6.70
C MET A 47 23.85 15.54 5.33
N THR A 48 24.70 15.46 4.31
CA THR A 48 24.28 14.95 2.97
C THR A 48 23.87 13.48 3.04
N LYS A 49 24.56 12.64 3.82
CA LYS A 49 24.13 11.24 4.03
C LYS A 49 22.76 11.12 4.71
N ILE A 50 22.47 11.97 5.69
CA ILE A 50 21.16 12.01 6.37
C ILE A 50 20.08 12.50 5.41
N ILE A 51 20.34 13.52 4.59
CA ILE A 51 19.39 14.04 3.61
C ILE A 51 19.10 12.98 2.53
N VAL A 52 20.12 12.33 2.01
CA VAL A 52 19.96 11.25 1.00
C VAL A 52 19.19 10.07 1.60
N LEU A 53 19.50 9.66 2.84
CA LEU A 53 18.75 8.61 3.53
C LEU A 53 17.29 9.01 3.78
N GLY A 54 17.05 10.26 4.15
CA GLY A 54 15.70 10.82 4.31
C GLY A 54 14.91 10.85 2.99
N CYS A 55 15.55 11.26 1.89
CA CYS A 55 14.92 11.24 0.56
C CYS A 55 14.60 9.81 0.08
N VAL A 56 15.48 8.85 0.36
CA VAL A 56 15.25 7.42 0.03
C VAL A 56 14.09 6.86 0.86
N LEU A 57 13.98 7.21 2.14
CA LEU A 57 12.85 6.79 2.97
C LEU A 57 11.52 7.43 2.53
N LEU A 58 11.53 8.69 2.08
CA LEU A 58 10.33 9.36 1.55
C LEU A 58 9.88 8.79 0.20
N SER A 59 10.77 8.24 -0.61
CA SER A 59 10.39 7.59 -1.87
C SER A 59 9.65 6.25 -1.67
N PHE A 60 9.76 5.62 -0.49
CA PHE A 60 8.94 4.44 -0.15
C PHE A 60 7.51 4.79 0.30
N PHE A 61 7.24 6.06 0.62
CA PHE A 61 5.89 6.58 0.82
C PHE A 61 5.24 7.05 -0.49
N SER A 62 5.71 6.55 -1.64
CA SER A 62 4.99 6.71 -2.90
C SER A 62 3.62 6.09 -2.67
N CYS A 63 2.61 6.95 -2.56
CA CYS A 63 1.20 6.57 -2.50
C CYS A 63 0.97 5.43 -3.49
N LYS A 64 0.63 4.24 -2.97
CA LYS A 64 -0.18 3.33 -3.76
C LYS A 64 -1.43 4.12 -4.10
N HIS A 65 -1.46 4.72 -5.26
CA HIS A 65 -2.70 5.07 -5.92
C HIS A 65 -3.41 3.72 -6.04
N ILE A 66 -4.23 3.39 -5.04
CA ILE A 66 -5.20 2.33 -5.15
C ILE A 66 -6.14 2.89 -6.22
N LEU A 67 -5.89 2.53 -7.48
CA LEU A 67 -6.94 2.53 -8.47
C LEU A 67 -7.99 1.59 -7.87
N SER A 68 -8.98 2.17 -7.20
CA SER A 68 -10.13 1.40 -6.75
C SER A 68 -10.80 0.94 -8.03
N ASP A 69 -10.71 -0.37 -8.29
CA ASP A 69 -11.45 -1.01 -9.36
C ASP A 69 -12.93 -0.59 -9.23
N PRO A 70 -13.49 0.15 -10.19
CA PRO A 70 -14.88 0.63 -10.14
C PRO A 70 -15.88 -0.52 -10.04
N ALA A 71 -15.53 -1.71 -10.53
CA ALA A 71 -16.35 -2.91 -10.44
C ALA A 71 -16.29 -3.62 -9.06
N LYS A 72 -15.34 -3.24 -8.19
CA LYS A 72 -15.19 -3.83 -6.86
C LYS A 72 -16.46 -3.76 -5.98
N PRO A 73 -17.25 -2.67 -5.97
CA PRO A 73 -18.51 -2.61 -5.24
C PRO A 73 -19.53 -3.65 -5.70
N VAL A 74 -19.62 -3.91 -7.02
CA VAL A 74 -20.50 -4.91 -7.64
C VAL A 74 -20.21 -6.30 -7.07
N GLY A 75 -18.96 -6.75 -7.18
CA GLY A 75 -18.53 -8.06 -6.67
C GLY A 75 -18.73 -8.19 -5.16
N LYS A 76 -18.47 -7.12 -4.41
CA LYS A 76 -18.63 -7.10 -2.96
C LYS A 76 -20.09 -7.20 -2.52
N ALA A 77 -21.00 -6.54 -3.24
CA ALA A 77 -22.43 -6.62 -2.96
C ALA A 77 -22.97 -8.03 -3.26
N ALA A 78 -22.65 -8.58 -4.43
CA ALA A 78 -23.05 -9.94 -4.80
C ALA A 78 -22.54 -10.97 -3.76
N LEU A 79 -21.27 -10.91 -3.39
CA LEU A 79 -20.70 -11.78 -2.37
C LEU A 79 -21.47 -11.72 -1.05
N ARG A 80 -21.79 -10.51 -0.59
CA ARG A 80 -22.56 -10.30 0.65
C ARG A 80 -23.93 -10.97 0.58
N TYR A 81 -24.62 -10.90 -0.54
CA TYR A 81 -25.94 -11.50 -0.70
C TYR A 81 -25.86 -13.04 -0.73
N TYR A 82 -24.90 -13.60 -1.43
CA TYR A 82 -24.69 -15.05 -1.42
C TYR A 82 -24.19 -15.58 -0.07
N GLN A 83 -23.49 -14.76 0.72
CA GLN A 83 -23.18 -15.10 2.11
C GLN A 83 -24.44 -15.18 2.99
N GLN A 84 -25.46 -14.31 2.76
CA GLN A 84 -26.75 -14.45 3.44
C GLN A 84 -27.43 -15.77 3.08
N LEU A 85 -27.40 -16.14 1.80
CA LEU A 85 -27.93 -17.42 1.33
C LEU A 85 -27.24 -18.62 2.01
N LEU A 86 -25.89 -18.62 2.07
CA LEU A 86 -25.12 -19.66 2.76
C LEU A 86 -25.39 -19.73 4.26
N ASN A 87 -25.65 -18.60 4.89
CA ASN A 87 -25.95 -18.52 6.33
C ASN A 87 -27.42 -18.87 6.66
N GLY A 88 -28.22 -19.27 5.65
CA GLY A 88 -29.63 -19.59 5.85
C GLY A 88 -30.56 -18.38 5.94
N ASN A 89 -30.03 -17.16 5.72
CA ASN A 89 -30.83 -15.93 5.72
C ASN A 89 -31.53 -15.73 4.37
N TYR A 90 -32.37 -16.70 3.98
CA TYR A 90 -33.01 -16.72 2.67
C TYR A 90 -33.90 -15.52 2.40
N ALA A 91 -34.54 -14.96 3.43
CA ALA A 91 -35.34 -13.74 3.32
C ALA A 91 -34.47 -12.55 2.90
N ALA A 92 -33.30 -12.36 3.54
CA ALA A 92 -32.38 -11.29 3.21
C ALA A 92 -31.80 -11.43 1.79
N PHE A 93 -31.58 -12.67 1.34
CA PHE A 93 -31.15 -12.96 -0.05
C PHE A 93 -32.22 -12.57 -1.06
N VAL A 94 -33.49 -12.94 -0.81
CA VAL A 94 -34.63 -12.60 -1.69
C VAL A 94 -34.88 -11.08 -1.72
N ASP A 95 -34.77 -10.42 -0.58
CA ASP A 95 -34.97 -8.97 -0.47
C ASP A 95 -33.82 -8.16 -1.10
N ALA A 96 -32.67 -8.79 -1.37
CA ALA A 96 -31.54 -8.20 -2.09
C ALA A 96 -31.77 -8.09 -3.61
N THR A 97 -32.83 -8.67 -4.16
CA THR A 97 -33.18 -8.53 -5.57
C THR A 97 -33.89 -7.20 -5.81
N TYR A 98 -33.37 -6.43 -6.78
CA TYR A 98 -34.01 -5.16 -7.16
C TYR A 98 -35.41 -5.40 -7.73
N ARG A 99 -36.35 -4.64 -7.22
CA ARG A 99 -37.73 -4.62 -7.72
C ARG A 99 -38.30 -3.22 -7.54
N PRO A 100 -38.87 -2.61 -8.60
CA PRO A 100 -39.51 -1.32 -8.49
C PRO A 100 -40.82 -1.34 -7.66
N ASP A 101 -41.47 -2.50 -7.62
CA ASP A 101 -42.75 -2.70 -6.94
C ASP A 101 -42.63 -3.62 -5.73
N SER A 102 -43.54 -3.47 -4.77
CA SER A 102 -43.62 -4.35 -3.60
C SER A 102 -44.08 -5.76 -3.99
N LEU A 103 -43.41 -6.78 -3.46
CA LEU A 103 -43.81 -8.17 -3.68
C LEU A 103 -45.06 -8.51 -2.86
N PRO A 104 -46.05 -9.21 -3.48
CA PRO A 104 -47.07 -9.89 -2.70
C PRO A 104 -46.44 -10.85 -1.70
N SER A 105 -46.96 -10.90 -0.48
CA SER A 105 -46.40 -11.75 0.60
C SER A 105 -46.32 -13.25 0.25
N THR A 106 -47.31 -13.75 -0.47
CA THR A 106 -47.32 -15.13 -0.94
C THR A 106 -46.20 -15.42 -1.92
N TYR A 107 -45.95 -14.52 -2.85
CA TYR A 107 -44.86 -14.67 -3.84
C TYR A 107 -43.49 -14.56 -3.18
N ARG A 108 -43.33 -13.61 -2.26
CA ARG A 108 -42.07 -13.50 -1.48
C ARG A 108 -41.81 -14.80 -0.70
N SER A 109 -42.83 -15.38 -0.05
CA SER A 109 -42.69 -16.65 0.66
C SER A 109 -42.26 -17.81 -0.25
N GLN A 110 -42.77 -17.85 -1.49
CA GLN A 110 -42.38 -18.84 -2.49
C GLN A 110 -40.92 -18.68 -2.90
N LEU A 111 -40.44 -17.45 -3.10
CA LEU A 111 -39.02 -17.18 -3.44
C LEU A 111 -38.07 -17.60 -2.30
N ILE A 112 -38.47 -17.36 -1.03
CA ILE A 112 -37.73 -17.81 0.15
C ILE A 112 -37.65 -19.33 0.19
N LEU A 113 -38.77 -20.03 -0.09
CA LEU A 113 -38.77 -21.47 -0.18
C LEU A 113 -37.87 -21.99 -1.30
N ASN A 114 -37.92 -21.37 -2.49
CA ASN A 114 -37.05 -21.76 -3.60
C ASN A 114 -35.57 -21.59 -3.26
N ALA A 115 -35.19 -20.52 -2.58
CA ALA A 115 -33.81 -20.31 -2.13
C ALA A 115 -33.36 -21.38 -1.13
N LYS A 116 -34.24 -21.79 -0.23
CA LYS A 116 -33.98 -22.90 0.68
C LYS A 116 -33.81 -24.21 -0.07
N MET A 117 -34.73 -24.52 -0.98
CA MET A 117 -34.67 -25.74 -1.81
C MET A 117 -33.38 -25.79 -2.65
N PHE A 118 -32.92 -24.66 -3.18
CA PHE A 118 -31.64 -24.60 -3.88
C PHE A 118 -30.47 -25.08 -2.98
N ILE A 119 -30.38 -24.57 -1.76
CA ILE A 119 -29.33 -25.00 -0.83
C ILE A 119 -29.44 -26.46 -0.44
N GLU A 120 -30.65 -26.98 -0.25
CA GLU A 120 -30.91 -28.41 0.01
C GLU A 120 -30.49 -29.28 -1.18
N GLN A 121 -30.78 -28.84 -2.40
CA GLN A 121 -30.33 -29.50 -3.61
C GLN A 121 -28.79 -29.55 -3.70
N GLN A 122 -28.11 -28.42 -3.47
CA GLN A 122 -26.64 -28.43 -3.46
C GLN A 122 -26.08 -29.35 -2.37
N GLN A 123 -26.77 -29.45 -1.22
CA GLN A 123 -26.36 -30.39 -0.17
C GLN A 123 -26.43 -31.84 -0.63
N ASN A 124 -27.46 -32.19 -1.39
CA ASN A 124 -27.67 -33.56 -1.87
C ASN A 124 -26.75 -33.92 -3.06
N GLU A 125 -26.54 -33.00 -3.97
CA GLU A 125 -25.80 -33.26 -5.21
C GLU A 125 -24.28 -33.10 -5.03
N HIS A 126 -23.83 -32.14 -4.20
CA HIS A 126 -22.44 -31.74 -4.09
C HIS A 126 -21.88 -31.71 -2.65
N ASN A 127 -22.54 -32.37 -1.70
CA ASN A 127 -22.21 -32.28 -0.28
C ASN A 127 -22.25 -30.83 0.26
N GLY A 128 -23.07 -29.97 -0.36
CA GLY A 128 -23.36 -28.60 0.02
C GLY A 128 -22.41 -27.55 -0.57
N LEU A 129 -22.93 -26.36 -0.72
CA LEU A 129 -22.15 -25.16 -1.08
C LEU A 129 -21.36 -24.69 0.14
N LYS A 130 -20.03 -24.80 0.13
CA LYS A 130 -19.16 -24.53 1.28
C LYS A 130 -18.67 -23.10 1.32
N SER A 131 -18.37 -22.49 0.17
CA SER A 131 -17.90 -21.10 0.11
C SER A 131 -18.21 -20.46 -1.23
N VAL A 132 -18.32 -19.15 -1.20
CA VAL A 132 -18.45 -18.29 -2.37
C VAL A 132 -17.35 -17.24 -2.33
N ALA A 133 -16.70 -16.99 -3.45
CA ALA A 133 -15.67 -15.99 -3.60
C ALA A 133 -15.89 -15.18 -4.88
N VAL A 134 -15.47 -13.92 -4.89
CA VAL A 134 -15.48 -13.11 -6.11
C VAL A 134 -14.27 -13.47 -6.96
N ALA A 135 -14.49 -13.89 -8.21
CA ALA A 135 -13.44 -14.08 -9.19
C ALA A 135 -13.08 -12.74 -9.84
N HIS A 136 -14.06 -12.04 -10.38
CA HIS A 136 -13.96 -10.66 -10.89
C HIS A 136 -15.35 -10.04 -10.99
N ALA A 137 -15.43 -8.78 -11.38
CA ALA A 137 -16.68 -8.09 -11.66
C ALA A 137 -16.50 -7.14 -12.85
N THR A 138 -17.59 -6.81 -13.51
CA THR A 138 -17.66 -5.80 -14.56
C THR A 138 -18.76 -4.82 -14.24
N ILE A 139 -18.65 -3.59 -14.77
CA ILE A 139 -19.63 -2.53 -14.60
C ILE A 139 -19.89 -1.87 -15.96
N ASP A 140 -21.13 -1.50 -16.18
CA ASP A 140 -21.56 -0.59 -17.23
C ASP A 140 -22.16 0.64 -16.52
N GLU A 141 -21.35 1.68 -16.40
CA GLU A 141 -21.73 2.91 -15.70
C GLU A 141 -22.89 3.64 -16.41
N ALA A 142 -22.95 3.56 -17.74
CA ALA A 142 -23.99 4.22 -18.53
C ALA A 142 -25.38 3.60 -18.30
N GLN A 143 -25.43 2.30 -18.04
CA GLN A 143 -26.68 1.58 -17.80
C GLN A 143 -26.96 1.30 -16.31
N HIS A 144 -26.06 1.71 -15.42
CA HIS A 144 -26.15 1.37 -13.99
C HIS A 144 -26.30 -0.14 -13.75
N THR A 145 -25.60 -0.95 -14.55
CA THR A 145 -25.61 -2.41 -14.44
C THR A 145 -24.20 -2.96 -14.30
N GLY A 146 -24.10 -4.20 -13.84
CA GLY A 146 -22.83 -4.90 -13.73
C GLY A 146 -23.02 -6.39 -13.62
N ASN A 147 -21.93 -7.14 -13.74
CA ASN A 147 -21.92 -8.57 -13.52
C ASN A 147 -20.84 -8.90 -12.48
N ALA A 148 -21.24 -9.67 -11.46
CA ALA A 148 -20.29 -10.28 -10.55
C ALA A 148 -20.07 -11.75 -10.99
N PHE A 149 -18.81 -12.14 -11.11
CA PHE A 149 -18.42 -13.52 -11.39
C PHE A 149 -17.99 -14.15 -10.07
N LEU A 150 -18.81 -15.04 -9.57
CA LEU A 150 -18.59 -15.71 -8.30
C LEU A 150 -18.09 -17.13 -8.54
N THR A 151 -17.11 -17.56 -7.77
CA THR A 151 -16.67 -18.95 -7.73
C THR A 151 -17.34 -19.64 -6.54
N PHE A 152 -18.16 -20.64 -6.83
CA PHE A 152 -18.77 -21.53 -5.84
C PHE A 152 -17.84 -22.71 -5.60
N ARG A 153 -17.67 -23.10 -4.35
CA ARG A 153 -16.92 -24.31 -3.96
C ARG A 153 -17.80 -25.22 -3.17
N TYR A 154 -17.85 -26.46 -3.57
CA TYR A 154 -18.73 -27.47 -3.02
C TYR A 154 -18.02 -28.44 -2.06
N GLY A 155 -18.81 -29.20 -1.30
CA GLY A 155 -18.29 -30.13 -0.32
C GLY A 155 -17.67 -31.40 -0.91
N ASP A 156 -17.97 -31.72 -2.16
CA ASP A 156 -17.34 -32.79 -2.94
C ASP A 156 -15.99 -32.40 -3.57
N GLY A 157 -15.54 -31.14 -3.34
CA GLY A 157 -14.31 -30.59 -3.87
C GLY A 157 -14.44 -29.97 -5.26
N SER A 158 -15.62 -30.09 -5.91
CA SER A 158 -15.88 -29.42 -7.18
C SER A 158 -16.06 -27.90 -7.01
N SER A 159 -15.93 -27.17 -8.11
CA SER A 159 -16.17 -25.72 -8.14
C SER A 159 -16.74 -25.30 -9.50
N GLU A 160 -17.55 -24.26 -9.49
CA GLU A 160 -18.07 -23.64 -10.70
C GLU A 160 -18.01 -22.12 -10.61
N GLN A 161 -18.05 -21.47 -11.77
CA GLN A 161 -18.16 -20.02 -11.86
C GLN A 161 -19.57 -19.64 -12.29
N VAL A 162 -20.21 -18.79 -11.47
CA VAL A 162 -21.58 -18.31 -11.68
C VAL A 162 -21.52 -16.83 -11.98
N VAL A 163 -22.27 -16.38 -13.01
CA VAL A 163 -22.47 -14.98 -13.33
C VAL A 163 -23.72 -14.48 -12.64
N VAL A 164 -23.54 -13.40 -11.86
CA VAL A 164 -24.62 -12.76 -11.10
C VAL A 164 -24.83 -11.35 -11.70
N PRO A 165 -25.91 -11.13 -12.42
CA PRO A 165 -26.25 -9.80 -12.92
C PRO A 165 -26.68 -8.91 -11.77
N MET A 166 -26.18 -7.66 -11.79
CA MET A 166 -26.40 -6.65 -10.76
C MET A 166 -26.94 -5.38 -11.39
N VAL A 167 -27.68 -4.60 -10.60
CA VAL A 167 -28.19 -3.27 -10.97
C VAL A 167 -27.91 -2.30 -9.82
N GLU A 168 -27.53 -1.08 -10.19
CA GLU A 168 -27.35 0.01 -9.25
C GLU A 168 -28.65 0.81 -9.13
N HIS A 169 -29.07 1.08 -7.91
CA HIS A 169 -30.19 1.95 -7.63
C HIS A 169 -29.90 2.72 -6.33
N ASP A 170 -30.06 4.04 -6.35
CA ASP A 170 -29.78 4.94 -5.21
C ASP A 170 -28.40 4.72 -4.57
N GLY A 171 -27.37 4.49 -5.41
CA GLY A 171 -25.97 4.27 -4.97
C GLY A 171 -25.73 2.92 -4.30
N ALA A 172 -26.68 1.98 -4.38
CA ALA A 172 -26.53 0.61 -3.89
C ALA A 172 -26.69 -0.42 -5.00
N TRP A 173 -25.94 -1.52 -4.91
CA TRP A 173 -26.01 -2.62 -5.86
C TRP A 173 -26.93 -3.73 -5.37
N TYR A 174 -27.83 -4.17 -6.23
CA TYR A 174 -28.82 -5.21 -5.98
C TYR A 174 -28.68 -6.36 -6.98
N LEU A 175 -29.19 -7.55 -6.63
CA LEU A 175 -29.39 -8.65 -7.58
C LEU A 175 -30.47 -8.24 -8.60
N ARG A 176 -30.25 -8.59 -9.86
CA ARG A 176 -31.19 -8.32 -10.95
C ARG A 176 -32.08 -9.52 -11.25
#